data_c083028962176f2e1135d529962aff1a
#
_entry.id   c083028962176f2e1135d529962aff1a
#
_cell.length_a   1.000
_cell.length_b   1.000
_cell.length_c   1.000
_cell.angle_alpha   90.00
_cell.angle_beta   90.00
_cell.angle_gamma   90.00
#
_symmetry.space_group_name_H-M   'P 1'
#
loop_
_entity.id
_entity.type
_entity.pdbx_description
1 polymer ?
#
loop_
_entity_poly.entity_id
_entity_poly.type
_entity_poly.pdbx_seq_one_letter_code
_entity_poly.pdbx_strand_id
1 'polypeptide(L)'
;MRNLLLISLLFLTGCATSVPVTMSFPQVPEALAKPCDLLLPLDPNKRELSDLLENTTDNYAKAKECHAKSKAWQEWYETQRKIFEEVK
;
A
#
# COMPACT_ATOMS: atom_id res chain seq x y z
N MET A 1 46.69 -38.64 7.87
CA MET A 1 46.52 -37.34 7.16
C MET A 1 45.57 -37.44 5.98
N ARG A 2 45.64 -38.47 5.18
CA ARG A 2 44.76 -38.65 4.01
C ARG A 2 43.27 -38.76 4.41
N ASN A 3 42.96 -39.43 5.49
CA ASN A 3 41.57 -39.58 5.98
C ASN A 3 41.00 -38.30 6.58
N LEU A 4 41.82 -37.46 7.19
CA LEU A 4 41.42 -36.15 7.73
C LEU A 4 41.08 -35.17 6.62
N LEU A 5 41.79 -35.22 5.49
CA LEU A 5 41.51 -34.41 4.30
C LEU A 5 40.16 -34.79 3.67
N LEU A 6 39.84 -36.07 3.62
CA LEU A 6 38.59 -36.58 3.07
C LEU A 6 37.38 -36.18 3.95
N ILE A 7 37.54 -36.20 5.27
CA ILE A 7 36.51 -35.79 6.22
C ILE A 7 36.25 -34.27 6.13
N SER A 8 37.35 -33.49 5.95
CA SER A 8 37.22 -32.03 5.77
C SER A 8 36.48 -31.65 4.49
N LEU A 9 36.63 -32.40 3.42
CA LEU A 9 35.93 -32.16 2.17
C LEU A 9 34.41 -32.42 2.29
N LEU A 10 34.01 -33.34 3.15
CA LEU A 10 32.61 -33.67 3.37
C LEU A 10 31.85 -32.55 4.07
N PHE A 11 32.52 -31.74 4.90
CA PHE A 11 31.88 -30.61 5.59
C PHE A 11 31.69 -29.38 4.69
N LEU A 12 32.38 -29.31 3.55
CA LEU A 12 32.27 -28.19 2.61
C LEU A 12 31.13 -28.33 1.62
N THR A 13 30.48 -29.47 1.53
CA THR A 13 29.38 -29.74 0.60
C THR A 13 28.00 -29.48 1.19
N GLY A 14 27.92 -29.01 2.44
CA GLY A 14 26.62 -28.71 3.10
C GLY A 14 26.13 -27.32 2.77
N CYS A 15 24.87 -27.19 2.46
CA CYS A 15 24.08 -25.95 2.48
C CYS A 15 24.20 -25.00 1.29
N ALA A 16 24.26 -25.54 0.08
CA ALA A 16 24.17 -24.73 -1.13
C ALA A 16 22.74 -24.63 -1.69
N THR A 17 21.73 -25.04 -0.96
CA THR A 17 20.31 -24.91 -1.39
C THR A 17 19.79 -23.52 -1.08
N SER A 18 19.77 -22.66 -2.08
CA SER A 18 19.04 -21.41 -2.00
C SER A 18 17.56 -21.68 -2.21
N VAL A 19 16.74 -21.34 -1.20
CA VAL A 19 15.29 -21.40 -1.34
C VAL A 19 14.87 -20.22 -2.20
N PRO A 20 14.23 -20.43 -3.37
CA PRO A 20 13.74 -19.31 -4.17
C PRO A 20 12.68 -18.55 -3.40
N VAL A 21 12.97 -17.28 -3.13
CA VAL A 21 12.00 -16.38 -2.49
C VAL A 21 11.16 -15.76 -3.59
N THR A 22 9.91 -16.22 -3.68
CA THR A 22 8.92 -15.57 -4.54
C THR A 22 8.43 -14.30 -3.83
N MET A 23 8.81 -13.15 -4.39
CA MET A 23 8.30 -11.89 -3.90
C MET A 23 6.99 -11.56 -4.60
N SER A 24 5.90 -11.48 -3.84
CA SER A 24 4.64 -10.94 -4.31
C SER A 24 4.52 -9.50 -3.82
N PHE A 25 3.95 -8.65 -4.67
CA PHE A 25 3.65 -7.26 -4.27
C PHE A 25 2.66 -7.27 -3.10
N PRO A 26 2.88 -6.47 -2.04
CA PRO A 26 2.01 -6.50 -0.88
C PRO A 26 0.60 -6.04 -1.22
N GLN A 27 -0.37 -6.57 -0.48
CA GLN A 27 -1.76 -6.16 -0.63
C GLN A 27 -1.96 -4.75 -0.12
N VAL A 28 -2.80 -4.00 -0.82
CA VAL A 28 -3.17 -2.65 -0.42
C VAL A 28 -3.96 -2.69 0.89
N PRO A 29 -3.62 -1.84 1.87
CA PRO A 29 -4.43 -1.73 3.08
C PRO A 29 -5.91 -1.44 2.74
N GLU A 30 -6.81 -2.09 3.45
CA GLU A 30 -8.25 -1.98 3.19
C GLU A 30 -8.74 -0.53 3.25
N ALA A 31 -8.22 0.25 4.19
CA ALA A 31 -8.58 1.66 4.32
C ALA A 31 -8.26 2.48 3.06
N LEU A 32 -7.18 2.13 2.36
CA LEU A 32 -6.79 2.81 1.12
C LEU A 32 -7.52 2.25 -0.11
N ALA A 33 -7.88 0.98 -0.07
CA ALA A 33 -8.58 0.32 -1.18
C ALA A 33 -10.05 0.75 -1.28
N LYS A 34 -10.63 1.21 -0.18
CA LYS A 34 -12.00 1.66 -0.14
C LYS A 34 -12.18 2.93 -0.98
N PRO A 35 -13.18 2.98 -1.89
CA PRO A 35 -13.40 4.17 -2.70
C PRO A 35 -13.82 5.37 -1.84
N CYS A 36 -13.61 6.57 -2.39
CA CYS A 36 -14.05 7.80 -1.75
C CYS A 36 -15.57 7.88 -1.73
N ASP A 37 -16.12 8.54 -0.70
CA ASP A 37 -17.54 8.83 -0.64
C ASP A 37 -17.96 9.77 -1.77
N LEU A 38 -19.13 9.54 -2.32
CA LEU A 38 -19.68 10.41 -3.33
C LEU A 38 -20.08 11.77 -2.72
N LEU A 39 -19.91 12.81 -3.50
CA LEU A 39 -20.38 14.14 -3.11
C LEU A 39 -21.93 14.16 -3.07
N LEU A 40 -22.47 14.89 -2.10
CA LEU A 40 -23.89 15.03 -1.94
C LEU A 40 -24.45 15.97 -3.00
N PRO A 41 -25.47 15.56 -3.76
CA PRO A 41 -26.14 16.47 -4.69
C PRO A 41 -26.93 17.54 -3.92
N LEU A 42 -27.05 18.69 -4.52
CA LEU A 42 -27.90 19.75 -3.97
C LEU A 42 -29.37 19.37 -4.15
N ASP A 43 -30.14 19.41 -3.06
CA ASP A 43 -31.57 19.13 -3.12
C ASP A 43 -32.29 20.29 -3.85
N PRO A 44 -33.00 20.04 -4.98
CA PRO A 44 -33.66 21.09 -5.72
C PRO A 44 -34.82 21.72 -4.96
N ASN A 45 -35.31 21.06 -3.91
CA ASN A 45 -36.39 21.60 -3.07
C ASN A 45 -35.88 22.50 -1.93
N LYS A 46 -34.58 22.46 -1.66
CA LYS A 46 -33.94 23.30 -0.65
C LYS A 46 -33.28 24.50 -1.34
N ARG A 47 -33.85 25.69 -1.14
CA ARG A 47 -33.47 26.91 -1.83
C ARG A 47 -32.88 27.99 -0.94
N GLU A 48 -32.68 27.70 0.33
CA GLU A 48 -32.13 28.67 1.25
C GLU A 48 -30.59 28.68 1.15
N LEU A 49 -30.01 29.85 1.43
CA LEU A 49 -28.55 30.00 1.42
C LEU A 49 -27.88 29.08 2.45
N SER A 50 -28.53 28.88 3.59
CA SER A 50 -28.03 27.96 4.63
C SER A 50 -27.94 26.52 4.13
N ASP A 51 -28.88 26.08 3.30
CA ASP A 51 -28.84 24.73 2.69
C ASP A 51 -27.65 24.57 1.75
N LEU A 52 -27.41 25.61 0.95
CA LEU A 52 -26.25 25.62 0.05
C LEU A 52 -24.94 25.60 0.81
N LEU A 53 -24.82 26.38 1.87
CA LEU A 53 -23.62 26.42 2.70
C LEU A 53 -23.36 25.10 3.38
N GLU A 54 -24.38 24.46 3.91
CA GLU A 54 -24.29 23.15 4.54
C GLU A 54 -23.81 22.09 3.53
N ASN A 55 -24.44 22.04 2.37
CA ASN A 55 -24.08 21.11 1.30
C ASN A 55 -22.61 21.32 0.86
N THR A 56 -22.23 22.58 0.66
CA THR A 56 -20.87 22.92 0.23
C THR A 56 -19.83 22.53 1.29
N THR A 57 -20.14 22.77 2.57
CA THR A 57 -19.26 22.44 3.69
C THR A 57 -19.07 20.93 3.79
N ASP A 58 -20.14 20.17 3.71
CA ASP A 58 -20.09 18.70 3.78
C ASP A 58 -19.31 18.12 2.59
N ASN A 59 -19.55 18.64 1.39
CA ASN A 59 -18.84 18.20 0.19
C ASN A 59 -17.36 18.58 0.23
N TYR A 60 -17.05 19.74 0.77
CA TYR A 60 -15.65 20.15 0.95
C TYR A 60 -14.91 19.19 1.90
N ALA A 61 -15.55 18.82 3.00
CA ALA A 61 -14.99 17.87 3.94
C ALA A 61 -14.75 16.51 3.28
N LYS A 62 -15.71 16.03 2.50
CA LYS A 62 -15.57 14.76 1.75
C LYS A 62 -14.44 14.82 0.71
N ALA A 63 -14.32 15.93 0.00
CA ALA A 63 -13.27 16.13 -0.99
C ALA A 63 -11.89 16.16 -0.33
N LYS A 64 -11.78 16.80 0.82
CA LYS A 64 -10.55 16.87 1.60
C LYS A 64 -10.12 15.48 2.08
N GLU A 65 -11.05 14.70 2.58
CA GLU A 65 -10.82 13.34 3.02
C GLU A 65 -10.35 12.44 1.88
N CYS A 66 -10.99 12.57 0.72
CA CYS A 66 -10.61 11.86 -0.49
C CYS A 66 -9.20 12.24 -0.96
N HIS A 67 -8.86 13.52 -0.91
CA HIS A 67 -7.53 14.00 -1.26
C HIS A 67 -6.46 13.44 -0.32
N ALA A 68 -6.73 13.42 0.98
CA ALA A 68 -5.84 12.82 1.96
C ALA A 68 -5.62 11.33 1.71
N LYS A 69 -6.67 10.62 1.36
CA LYS A 69 -6.60 9.20 0.99
C LYS A 69 -5.76 8.98 -0.26
N SER A 70 -5.95 9.80 -1.28
CA SER A 70 -5.18 9.74 -2.52
C SER A 70 -3.68 9.96 -2.25
N LYS A 71 -3.35 10.93 -1.40
CA LYS A 71 -1.98 11.19 -0.98
C LYS A 71 -1.39 10.01 -0.22
N ALA A 72 -2.15 9.43 0.71
CA ALA A 72 -1.73 8.26 1.47
C ALA A 72 -1.47 7.06 0.54
N TRP A 73 -2.29 6.89 -0.49
CA TRP A 73 -2.12 5.89 -1.53
C TRP A 73 -0.78 6.03 -2.25
N GLN A 74 -0.47 7.25 -2.68
CA GLN A 74 0.78 7.56 -3.37
C GLN A 74 1.99 7.28 -2.50
N GLU A 75 1.94 7.71 -1.24
CA GLU A 75 3.03 7.48 -0.28
C GLU A 75 3.22 5.98 0.00
N TRP A 76 2.14 5.26 0.19
CA TRP A 76 2.18 3.82 0.38
C TRP A 76 2.80 3.12 -0.83
N TYR A 77 2.33 3.45 -2.03
CA TYR A 77 2.82 2.87 -3.26
C TYR A 77 4.33 3.14 -3.45
N GLU A 78 4.76 4.37 -3.27
CA GLU A 78 6.17 4.73 -3.39
C GLU A 78 7.05 3.98 -2.38
N THR A 79 6.58 3.85 -1.16
CA THR A 79 7.29 3.10 -0.11
C THR A 79 7.42 1.64 -0.49
N GLN A 80 6.36 1.00 -0.93
CA GLN A 80 6.38 -0.40 -1.33
C GLN A 80 7.26 -0.61 -2.56
N ARG A 81 7.20 0.29 -3.52
CA ARG A 81 8.04 0.23 -4.71
C ARG A 81 9.52 0.26 -4.36
N LYS A 82 9.92 1.16 -3.47
CA LYS A 82 11.32 1.25 -3.01
C LYS A 82 11.77 -0.04 -2.33
N ILE A 83 10.96 -0.56 -1.42
CA ILE A 83 11.27 -1.81 -0.73
C ILE A 83 11.41 -2.95 -1.73
N PHE A 84 10.50 -3.04 -2.67
CA PHE A 84 10.50 -4.08 -3.69
C PHE A 84 11.75 -4.00 -4.59
N GLU A 85 12.15 -2.81 -4.99
CA GLU A 85 13.34 -2.59 -5.80
C GLU A 85 14.64 -2.88 -5.06
N GLU A 86 14.69 -2.58 -3.75
CA GLU A 86 15.88 -2.84 -2.92
C GLU A 86 16.15 -4.33 -2.72
N VAL A 87 15.12 -5.16 -2.74
CA VAL A 87 15.23 -6.61 -2.48
C VAL A 87 15.51 -7.40 -3.77
N LYS A 88 15.41 -6.77 -4.91
CA LYS A 88 15.66 -7.39 -6.22
C LYS A 88 17.05 -8.03 -6.34
#